data_2a254f077c8b9f53a2340b603291564b
#
_entry.id   2a254f077c8b9f53a2340b603291564b
#
_cell.length_a   1.000
_cell.length_b   1.000
_cell.length_c   1.000
_cell.angle_alpha   90.00
_cell.angle_beta   90.00
_cell.angle_gamma   90.00
#
_symmetry.space_group_name_H-M   'P 1'
#
loop_
_entity.id
_entity.type
_entity.pdbx_description
1 polymer ?
#
loop_
_entity_poly.entity_id
_entity_poly.type
_entity_poly.pdbx_seq_one_letter_code
_entity_poly.pdbx_strand_id
1 'polypeptide(L)'
;MSGRHGGVAKFGIAHNLPKMKADLARYGIEYDEWFFESSLHNSGYVADTVSELTKRGFTYEKDGALWLATSRILGDGLRAAGKSEKDIEKLDLKDDVLRRANGFYTYFAADIAYHRNKLAVRGFDRVINIWGADHHGHVARLKGALDALGLDGQHRLDIVLMQLVKLLRDGEVVRMSKRTGKAISLGDLLDEIPVDAARWFFNSRPDTQMDFDLGLAVREDSENPVYYVQYAHARICSVIRNLAADGHRVPGAADIDASLLNTEQECELIKQLAALPDEMLHAAQSLDPSRINRSAMELAARFPRFYTACRLRGAA
;
A
#
# COMPACT_ATOMS: atom_id res chain seq x y z
N MET A 1 7.12 35.77 15.06
CA MET A 1 5.74 35.17 14.96
C MET A 1 5.68 33.70 15.45
N SER A 2 6.59 33.24 16.30
CA SER A 2 6.75 31.77 16.51
C SER A 2 5.99 31.17 17.69
N GLY A 3 5.57 31.92 18.68
CA GLY A 3 5.02 31.33 19.92
C GLY A 3 3.60 30.78 19.85
N ARG A 4 2.66 31.50 19.25
CA ARG A 4 1.23 31.09 19.23
C ARG A 4 0.91 30.03 18.18
N HIS A 5 1.48 30.11 16.98
CA HIS A 5 1.21 29.12 15.92
C HIS A 5 1.81 27.75 16.24
N GLY A 6 3.01 27.69 16.85
CA GLY A 6 3.61 26.45 17.31
C GLY A 6 2.83 25.76 18.44
N GLY A 7 2.18 26.54 19.31
CA GLY A 7 1.31 26.01 20.38
C GLY A 7 0.04 25.35 19.85
N VAL A 8 -0.63 25.97 18.88
CA VAL A 8 -1.85 25.44 18.25
C VAL A 8 -1.56 24.14 17.47
N ALA A 9 -0.46 24.12 16.68
CA ALA A 9 -0.05 22.93 15.95
C ALA A 9 0.27 21.75 16.89
N LYS A 10 1.02 22.00 17.97
CA LYS A 10 1.33 20.97 18.99
C LYS A 10 0.06 20.45 19.65
N PHE A 11 -0.87 21.33 20.01
CA PHE A 11 -2.16 20.94 20.58
C PHE A 11 -2.97 20.08 19.61
N GLY A 12 -3.07 20.48 18.34
CA GLY A 12 -3.77 19.72 17.31
C GLY A 12 -3.19 18.31 17.11
N ILE A 13 -1.86 18.21 17.05
CA ILE A 13 -1.18 16.90 16.94
C ILE A 13 -1.43 16.05 18.19
N ALA A 14 -1.24 16.61 19.39
CA ALA A 14 -1.45 15.90 20.64
C ALA A 14 -2.88 15.39 20.81
N HIS A 15 -3.87 16.09 20.24
CA HIS A 15 -5.28 15.71 20.29
C HIS A 15 -5.65 14.65 19.22
N ASN A 16 -5.18 14.81 17.99
CA ASN A 16 -5.59 13.95 16.85
C ASN A 16 -4.76 12.68 16.72
N LEU A 17 -3.46 12.73 17.01
CA LEU A 17 -2.57 11.58 16.83
C LEU A 17 -2.97 10.34 17.65
N PRO A 18 -3.36 10.43 18.93
CA PRO A 18 -3.83 9.27 19.69
C PRO A 18 -5.07 8.62 19.07
N LYS A 19 -6.00 9.43 18.54
CA LYS A 19 -7.19 8.93 17.85
C LYS A 19 -6.84 8.21 16.56
N MET A 20 -5.96 8.79 15.74
CA MET A 20 -5.48 8.13 14.52
C MET A 20 -4.80 6.78 14.83
N LYS A 21 -3.98 6.73 15.87
CA LYS A 21 -3.33 5.49 16.32
C LYS A 21 -4.35 4.43 16.74
N ALA A 22 -5.37 4.83 17.50
CA ALA A 22 -6.43 3.93 17.94
C ALA A 22 -7.25 3.39 16.76
N ASP A 23 -7.62 4.24 15.80
CA ASP A 23 -8.38 3.84 14.60
C ASP A 23 -7.54 2.87 13.73
N LEU A 24 -6.25 3.13 13.57
CA LEU A 24 -5.33 2.26 12.81
C LEU A 24 -5.09 0.92 13.52
N ALA A 25 -4.89 0.94 14.84
CA ALA A 25 -4.75 -0.29 15.63
C ALA A 25 -6.02 -1.15 15.53
N ARG A 26 -7.21 -0.52 15.59
CA ARG A 26 -8.49 -1.19 15.36
C ARG A 26 -8.59 -1.82 13.97
N TYR A 27 -8.03 -1.15 12.96
CA TYR A 27 -7.96 -1.66 11.58
C TYR A 27 -6.89 -2.76 11.42
N GLY A 28 -6.08 -3.02 12.44
CA GLY A 28 -4.98 -3.99 12.41
C GLY A 28 -3.72 -3.47 11.74
N ILE A 29 -3.45 -2.16 11.85
CA ILE A 29 -2.22 -1.50 11.40
C ILE A 29 -1.49 -0.92 12.62
N GLU A 30 -0.26 -1.38 12.82
CA GLU A 30 0.66 -0.85 13.80
C GLU A 30 1.91 -0.35 13.09
N TYR A 31 2.38 0.85 13.49
CA TYR A 31 3.60 1.44 12.95
C TYR A 31 4.73 1.31 13.98
N ASP A 32 5.88 0.84 13.53
CA ASP A 32 7.11 0.77 14.34
C ASP A 32 7.60 2.17 14.70
N GLU A 33 7.41 3.14 13.79
CA GLU A 33 7.84 4.51 14.00
C GLU A 33 6.83 5.54 13.50
N TRP A 34 6.55 6.52 14.34
CA TRP A 34 5.80 7.73 14.02
C TRP A 34 6.77 8.89 13.85
N PHE A 35 7.14 9.16 12.61
CA PHE A 35 8.14 10.16 12.27
C PHE A 35 7.51 11.56 12.15
N PHE A 36 8.15 12.56 12.77
CA PHE A 36 7.71 13.95 12.73
C PHE A 36 8.62 14.76 11.83
N GLU A 37 8.10 15.32 10.73
CA GLU A 37 8.82 16.17 9.79
C GLU A 37 9.50 17.34 10.47
N SER A 38 8.89 17.88 11.53
CA SER A 38 9.48 18.96 12.34
C SER A 38 10.87 18.64 12.89
N SER A 39 11.21 17.36 13.08
CA SER A 39 12.54 16.94 13.51
C SER A 39 13.61 17.25 12.47
N LEU A 40 13.29 17.11 11.19
CA LEU A 40 14.19 17.44 10.09
C LEU A 40 14.47 18.96 9.98
N HIS A 41 13.44 19.77 10.25
CA HIS A 41 13.59 21.22 10.26
C HIS A 41 14.37 21.70 11.49
N ASN A 42 14.02 21.20 12.67
CA ASN A 42 14.64 21.62 13.93
C ASN A 42 16.11 21.21 14.06
N SER A 43 16.50 20.08 13.46
CA SER A 43 17.89 19.62 13.42
C SER A 43 18.74 20.29 12.33
N GLY A 44 18.11 21.07 11.44
CA GLY A 44 18.79 21.62 10.26
C GLY A 44 18.96 20.63 9.11
N TYR A 45 18.45 19.43 9.22
CA TYR A 45 18.68 18.35 8.23
C TYR A 45 18.14 18.69 6.84
N VAL A 46 17.03 19.46 6.75
CA VAL A 46 16.51 19.97 5.46
C VAL A 46 17.53 20.92 4.82
N ALA A 47 18.10 21.83 5.60
CA ALA A 47 19.11 22.78 5.11
C ALA A 47 20.37 22.03 4.64
N ASP A 48 20.83 21.03 5.38
CA ASP A 48 22.00 20.23 5.04
C ASP A 48 21.76 19.44 3.74
N THR A 49 20.55 18.92 3.56
CA THR A 49 20.19 18.18 2.33
C THR A 49 20.19 19.11 1.10
N VAL A 50 19.63 20.30 1.23
CA VAL A 50 19.65 21.31 0.16
C VAL A 50 21.07 21.78 -0.13
N SER A 51 21.89 22.00 0.91
CA SER A 51 23.31 22.33 0.77
C SER A 51 24.08 21.25 0.02
N GLU A 52 23.81 19.98 0.28
CA GLU A 52 24.44 18.87 -0.44
C GLU A 52 24.09 18.86 -1.93
N LEU A 53 22.81 19.10 -2.30
CA LEU A 53 22.40 19.28 -3.69
C LEU A 53 23.10 20.45 -4.35
N THR A 54 23.30 21.54 -3.61
CA THR A 54 24.03 22.73 -4.09
C THR A 54 25.50 22.42 -4.33
N LYS A 55 26.19 21.76 -3.41
CA LYS A 55 27.60 21.35 -3.56
C LYS A 55 27.79 20.43 -4.76
N ARG A 56 26.81 19.59 -5.07
CA ARG A 56 26.82 18.70 -6.23
C ARG A 56 26.45 19.40 -7.55
N GLY A 57 26.13 20.72 -7.51
CA GLY A 57 25.82 21.50 -8.70
C GLY A 57 24.45 21.31 -9.29
N PHE A 58 23.48 20.78 -8.50
CA PHE A 58 22.11 20.54 -8.96
C PHE A 58 21.13 21.67 -8.62
N THR A 59 21.61 22.77 -8.05
CA THR A 59 20.78 23.95 -7.72
C THR A 59 21.28 25.21 -8.36
N TYR A 60 20.40 26.21 -8.48
CA TYR A 60 20.72 27.56 -8.91
C TYR A 60 19.79 28.58 -8.25
N GLU A 61 20.23 29.85 -8.17
CA GLU A 61 19.40 30.92 -7.65
C GLU A 61 18.69 31.64 -8.78
N LYS A 62 17.41 31.93 -8.59
CA LYS A 62 16.58 32.73 -9.51
C LYS A 62 15.51 33.46 -8.71
N ASP A 63 15.33 34.75 -8.95
CA ASP A 63 14.33 35.62 -8.31
C ASP A 63 14.37 35.56 -6.78
N GLY A 64 15.57 35.46 -6.21
CA GLY A 64 15.81 35.34 -4.76
C GLY A 64 15.44 34.01 -4.14
N ALA A 65 15.01 33.04 -4.94
CA ALA A 65 14.70 31.69 -4.53
C ALA A 65 15.78 30.67 -4.99
N LEU A 66 15.98 29.61 -4.25
CA LEU A 66 16.87 28.52 -4.63
C LEU A 66 16.06 27.41 -5.32
N TRP A 67 16.47 27.07 -6.53
CA TRP A 67 15.79 26.08 -7.39
C TRP A 67 16.63 24.82 -7.55
N LEU A 68 15.96 23.68 -7.64
CA LEU A 68 16.54 22.41 -8.11
C LEU A 68 16.42 22.36 -9.64
N ALA A 69 17.50 22.05 -10.33
CA ALA A 69 17.53 21.85 -11.77
C ALA A 69 16.90 20.50 -12.17
N THR A 70 15.64 20.29 -11.77
CA THR A 70 14.89 19.03 -11.96
C THR A 70 14.79 18.67 -13.43
N SER A 71 14.55 19.65 -14.31
CA SER A 71 14.49 19.45 -15.77
C SER A 71 15.77 18.83 -16.32
N ARG A 72 16.93 19.33 -15.86
CA ARG A 72 18.25 18.78 -16.23
C ARG A 72 18.44 17.37 -15.69
N ILE A 73 18.15 17.14 -14.40
CA ILE A 73 18.31 15.85 -13.74
C ILE A 73 17.49 14.78 -14.47
N LEU A 74 16.22 15.07 -14.74
CA LEU A 74 15.32 14.13 -15.42
C LEU A 74 15.70 13.98 -16.90
N GLY A 75 16.08 15.08 -17.57
CA GLY A 75 16.55 15.05 -18.96
C GLY A 75 17.78 14.17 -19.13
N ASP A 76 18.77 14.31 -18.25
CA ASP A 76 19.99 13.50 -18.27
C ASP A 76 19.67 12.00 -18.04
N GLY A 77 18.78 11.68 -17.11
CA GLY A 77 18.31 10.32 -16.88
C GLY A 77 17.60 9.72 -18.10
N LEU A 78 16.73 10.49 -18.75
CA LEU A 78 16.03 10.05 -19.96
C LEU A 78 16.98 9.85 -21.14
N ARG A 79 18.00 10.69 -21.33
CA ARG A 79 19.07 10.52 -22.31
C ARG A 79 19.86 9.24 -22.07
N ALA A 80 20.24 9.00 -20.82
CA ALA A 80 20.90 7.76 -20.43
C ALA A 80 20.07 6.51 -20.71
N ALA A 81 18.74 6.63 -20.61
CA ALA A 81 17.77 5.60 -20.98
C ALA A 81 17.48 5.51 -22.50
N GLY A 82 18.18 6.28 -23.35
CA GLY A 82 18.06 6.23 -24.81
C GLY A 82 16.88 7.02 -25.40
N LYS A 83 16.22 7.89 -24.64
CA LYS A 83 15.17 8.78 -25.17
C LYS A 83 15.76 9.87 -26.08
N SER A 84 15.06 10.20 -27.19
CA SER A 84 15.48 11.26 -28.09
C SER A 84 15.25 12.65 -27.47
N GLU A 85 16.06 13.65 -27.88
CA GLU A 85 15.87 15.05 -27.45
C GLU A 85 14.45 15.55 -27.74
N LYS A 86 13.93 15.23 -28.90
CA LYS A 86 12.58 15.61 -29.34
C LYS A 86 11.49 15.05 -28.40
N ASP A 87 11.68 13.86 -27.84
CA ASP A 87 10.73 13.28 -26.93
C ASP A 87 10.89 13.83 -25.52
N ILE A 88 12.10 14.21 -25.12
CA ILE A 88 12.37 14.88 -23.85
C ILE A 88 11.76 16.29 -23.85
N GLU A 89 11.92 17.06 -24.93
CA GLU A 89 11.33 18.40 -25.07
C GLU A 89 9.79 18.40 -24.95
N LYS A 90 9.12 17.36 -25.46
CA LYS A 90 7.67 17.21 -25.35
C LYS A 90 7.16 17.05 -23.92
N LEU A 91 8.03 16.61 -22.96
CA LEU A 91 7.64 16.38 -21.59
C LEU A 91 7.52 17.68 -20.78
N ASP A 92 7.94 18.83 -21.34
CA ASP A 92 7.88 20.16 -20.69
C ASP A 92 8.37 20.11 -19.23
N LEU A 93 9.54 19.47 -19.03
CA LEU A 93 10.13 19.29 -17.71
C LEU A 93 10.41 20.65 -17.05
N LYS A 94 10.01 20.78 -15.79
CA LYS A 94 10.15 22.03 -15.03
C LYS A 94 11.03 21.83 -13.81
N ASP A 95 11.68 22.94 -13.43
CA ASP A 95 12.47 22.98 -12.20
C ASP A 95 11.60 23.26 -10.97
N ASP A 96 12.11 22.89 -9.81
CA ASP A 96 11.38 22.99 -8.55
C ASP A 96 12.06 23.95 -7.57
N VAL A 97 11.26 24.74 -6.88
CA VAL A 97 11.76 25.60 -5.79
C VAL A 97 12.04 24.76 -4.55
N LEU A 98 13.27 24.82 -4.04
CA LEU A 98 13.66 24.22 -2.76
C LEU A 98 13.53 25.20 -1.60
N ARG A 99 13.98 26.45 -1.80
CA ARG A 99 13.89 27.53 -0.81
C ARG A 99 13.29 28.77 -1.46
N ARG A 100 12.24 29.30 -0.89
CA ARG A 100 11.57 30.52 -1.36
C ARG A 100 12.41 31.76 -1.06
N ALA A 101 12.13 32.88 -1.74
CA ALA A 101 12.78 34.15 -1.52
C ALA A 101 12.67 34.66 -0.06
N ASN A 102 11.64 34.26 0.68
CA ASN A 102 11.49 34.58 2.10
C ASN A 102 12.32 33.67 3.05
N GLY A 103 13.19 32.82 2.49
CA GLY A 103 14.09 31.93 3.24
C GLY A 103 13.46 30.57 3.71
N PHE A 104 12.17 30.37 3.55
CA PHE A 104 11.52 29.12 3.95
C PHE A 104 11.70 28.01 2.91
N TYR A 105 12.01 26.80 3.38
CA TYR A 105 12.04 25.61 2.55
C TYR A 105 10.64 25.19 2.12
N THR A 106 10.54 24.59 0.95
CA THR A 106 9.29 24.04 0.42
C THR A 106 9.03 22.64 0.97
N TYR A 107 7.81 22.16 0.80
CA TYR A 107 7.48 20.75 1.11
C TYR A 107 8.34 19.79 0.32
N PHE A 108 8.68 20.12 -0.94
CA PHE A 108 9.53 19.26 -1.76
C PHE A 108 10.95 19.13 -1.17
N ALA A 109 11.53 20.19 -0.65
CA ALA A 109 12.82 20.13 0.05
C ALA A 109 12.74 19.24 1.30
N ALA A 110 11.63 19.31 2.06
CA ALA A 110 11.41 18.47 3.21
C ALA A 110 11.22 16.99 2.82
N ASP A 111 10.50 16.72 1.73
CA ASP A 111 10.32 15.36 1.20
C ASP A 111 11.65 14.72 0.78
N ILE A 112 12.49 15.47 0.05
CA ILE A 112 13.83 15.00 -0.32
C ILE A 112 14.66 14.68 0.93
N ALA A 113 14.64 15.57 1.93
CA ALA A 113 15.36 15.36 3.18
C ALA A 113 14.85 14.14 3.95
N TYR A 114 13.53 13.91 3.98
CA TYR A 114 12.94 12.75 4.62
C TYR A 114 13.36 11.44 3.96
N HIS A 115 13.37 11.39 2.62
CA HIS A 115 13.81 10.21 1.89
C HIS A 115 15.32 9.98 1.99
N ARG A 116 16.12 11.06 1.99
CA ARG A 116 17.55 10.95 2.33
C ARG A 116 17.74 10.38 3.73
N ASN A 117 16.92 10.78 4.71
CA ASN A 117 16.98 10.23 6.06
C ASN A 117 16.70 8.73 6.07
N LYS A 118 15.64 8.28 5.39
CA LYS A 118 15.30 6.85 5.26
C LYS A 118 16.45 6.04 4.66
N LEU A 119 17.01 6.50 3.54
CA LEU A 119 18.00 5.75 2.76
C LEU A 119 19.43 5.84 3.32
N ALA A 120 19.86 7.02 3.82
CA ALA A 120 21.23 7.27 4.22
C ALA A 120 21.45 7.21 5.74
N VAL A 121 20.46 7.61 6.57
CA VAL A 121 20.62 7.63 8.02
C VAL A 121 20.02 6.39 8.66
N ARG A 122 18.79 6.04 8.28
CA ARG A 122 18.11 4.83 8.78
C ARG A 122 18.56 3.56 8.08
N GLY A 123 19.22 3.67 6.92
CA GLY A 123 19.89 2.57 6.24
C GLY A 123 18.95 1.58 5.57
N PHE A 124 17.73 1.96 5.21
CA PHE A 124 16.83 1.08 4.47
C PHE A 124 17.36 0.83 3.05
N ASP A 125 17.43 -0.41 2.63
CA ASP A 125 17.80 -0.80 1.27
C ASP A 125 16.73 -0.40 0.25
N ARG A 126 15.47 -0.49 0.64
CA ARG A 126 14.30 -0.18 -0.18
C ARG A 126 13.28 0.63 0.61
N VAL A 127 12.71 1.64 -0.02
CA VAL A 127 11.64 2.47 0.53
C VAL A 127 10.41 2.32 -0.35
N ILE A 128 9.26 2.05 0.25
CA ILE A 128 7.98 1.95 -0.46
C ILE A 128 7.07 3.04 0.10
N ASN A 129 6.68 3.97 -0.75
CA ASN A 129 5.68 4.98 -0.41
C ASN A 129 4.31 4.58 -0.97
N ILE A 130 3.27 4.82 -0.19
CA ILE A 130 1.88 4.64 -0.62
C ILE A 130 1.25 6.03 -0.70
N TRP A 131 0.94 6.49 -1.91
CA TRP A 131 0.42 7.83 -2.18
C TRP A 131 -0.92 7.79 -2.92
N GLY A 132 -1.68 8.88 -2.82
CA GLY A 132 -2.84 9.10 -3.69
C GLY A 132 -2.39 9.33 -5.14
N ALA A 133 -3.22 8.93 -6.10
CA ALA A 133 -2.92 9.04 -7.52
C ALA A 133 -2.73 10.49 -8.02
N ASP A 134 -3.24 11.47 -7.30
CA ASP A 134 -3.02 12.91 -7.52
C ASP A 134 -1.55 13.33 -7.38
N HIS A 135 -0.72 12.53 -6.70
CA HIS A 135 0.73 12.75 -6.56
C HIS A 135 1.58 12.16 -7.70
N HIS A 136 0.98 11.62 -8.77
CA HIS A 136 1.71 10.98 -9.89
C HIS A 136 2.85 11.88 -10.43
N GLY A 137 2.59 13.18 -10.65
CA GLY A 137 3.59 14.12 -11.15
C GLY A 137 4.78 14.38 -10.22
N HIS A 138 4.68 13.96 -8.95
CA HIS A 138 5.74 14.13 -7.95
C HIS A 138 6.78 13.00 -7.95
N VAL A 139 6.39 11.83 -8.47
CA VAL A 139 7.20 10.59 -8.43
C VAL A 139 8.56 10.75 -9.09
N ALA A 140 8.58 11.15 -10.36
CA ALA A 140 9.82 11.27 -11.12
C ALA A 140 10.76 12.32 -10.52
N ARG A 141 10.21 13.43 -10.06
CA ARG A 141 10.97 14.54 -9.46
C ARG A 141 11.67 14.11 -8.17
N LEU A 142 10.96 13.39 -7.29
CA LEU A 142 11.54 12.89 -6.04
C LEU A 142 12.63 11.85 -6.31
N LYS A 143 12.39 10.87 -7.19
CA LYS A 143 13.39 9.89 -7.59
C LYS A 143 14.63 10.55 -8.16
N GLY A 144 14.46 11.51 -9.08
CA GLY A 144 15.56 12.26 -9.67
C GLY A 144 16.36 13.06 -8.63
N ALA A 145 15.69 13.67 -7.65
CA ALA A 145 16.37 14.39 -6.57
C ALA A 145 17.22 13.45 -5.69
N LEU A 146 16.75 12.22 -5.46
CA LEU A 146 17.51 11.20 -4.74
C LEU A 146 18.71 10.69 -5.56
N ASP A 147 18.56 10.54 -6.88
CA ASP A 147 19.67 10.22 -7.78
C ASP A 147 20.73 11.31 -7.76
N ALA A 148 20.34 12.60 -7.79
CA ALA A 148 21.24 13.74 -7.64
C ALA A 148 22.00 13.72 -6.31
N LEU A 149 21.44 13.14 -5.26
CA LEU A 149 22.11 12.88 -3.98
C LEU A 149 22.97 11.60 -3.97
N GLY A 150 22.98 10.82 -5.06
CA GLY A 150 23.71 9.55 -5.14
C GLY A 150 23.07 8.43 -4.33
N LEU A 151 21.74 8.49 -4.13
CA LEU A 151 20.99 7.52 -3.32
C LEU A 151 20.23 6.46 -4.14
N ASP A 152 20.41 6.44 -5.46
CA ASP A 152 19.77 5.50 -6.37
C ASP A 152 18.24 5.45 -6.21
N GLY A 153 17.63 6.62 -6.34
CA GLY A 153 16.18 6.79 -6.15
C GLY A 153 15.34 5.98 -7.14
N GLN A 154 15.87 5.72 -8.35
CA GLN A 154 15.18 4.91 -9.36
C GLN A 154 14.92 3.48 -8.90
N HIS A 155 15.89 2.84 -8.22
CA HIS A 155 15.80 1.43 -7.82
C HIS A 155 15.47 1.23 -6.34
N ARG A 156 15.76 2.21 -5.48
CA ARG A 156 15.55 2.09 -4.03
C ARG A 156 14.24 2.72 -3.53
N LEU A 157 13.56 3.54 -4.35
CA LEU A 157 12.28 4.12 -4.00
C LEU A 157 11.16 3.59 -4.92
N ASP A 158 10.24 2.82 -4.35
CA ASP A 158 9.00 2.45 -5.00
C ASP A 158 7.86 3.34 -4.52
N ILE A 159 6.95 3.65 -5.43
CA ILE A 159 5.76 4.44 -5.11
C ILE A 159 4.53 3.71 -5.63
N VAL A 160 3.70 3.27 -4.70
CA VAL A 160 2.39 2.68 -4.98
C VAL A 160 1.36 3.80 -5.00
N LEU A 161 0.76 4.03 -6.16
CA LEU A 161 -0.29 5.04 -6.33
C LEU A 161 -1.66 4.41 -6.11
N MET A 162 -2.34 4.86 -5.06
CA MET A 162 -3.67 4.39 -4.68
C MET A 162 -4.75 5.31 -5.25
N GLN A 163 -5.79 4.71 -5.81
CA GLN A 163 -6.97 5.45 -6.29
C GLN A 163 -7.93 5.74 -5.14
N LEU A 164 -8.76 6.78 -5.33
CA LEU A 164 -9.82 7.10 -4.39
C LEU A 164 -10.88 6.01 -4.35
N VAL A 165 -11.29 5.62 -3.15
CA VAL A 165 -12.42 4.71 -2.92
C VAL A 165 -13.67 5.54 -2.68
N LYS A 166 -14.74 5.25 -3.44
CA LYS A 166 -16.07 5.79 -3.21
C LYS A 166 -16.86 4.82 -2.35
N LEU A 167 -17.39 5.30 -1.24
CA LEU A 167 -18.28 4.51 -0.41
C LEU A 167 -19.70 4.63 -0.96
N LEU A 168 -20.35 3.51 -1.19
CA LEU A 168 -21.74 3.41 -1.61
C LEU A 168 -22.60 2.79 -0.52
N ARG A 169 -23.87 3.15 -0.52
CA ARG A 169 -24.92 2.51 0.27
C ARG A 169 -26.21 2.56 -0.55
N ASP A 170 -26.79 1.42 -0.82
CA ASP A 170 -28.01 1.30 -1.62
C ASP A 170 -27.88 2.00 -3.00
N GLY A 171 -26.66 1.93 -3.60
CA GLY A 171 -26.32 2.57 -4.87
C GLY A 171 -26.00 4.07 -4.80
N GLU A 172 -26.17 4.70 -3.65
CA GLU A 172 -25.90 6.13 -3.47
C GLU A 172 -24.55 6.39 -2.81
N VAL A 173 -23.84 7.45 -3.25
CA VAL A 173 -22.53 7.83 -2.70
C VAL A 173 -22.68 8.38 -1.29
N VAL A 174 -22.02 7.74 -0.33
CA VAL A 174 -21.98 8.16 1.06
C VAL A 174 -20.82 9.15 1.25
N ARG A 175 -21.16 10.42 1.48
CA ARG A 175 -20.17 11.51 1.68
C ARG A 175 -19.96 11.89 3.14
N MET A 176 -20.91 11.59 3.98
CA MET A 176 -20.92 11.99 5.39
C MET A 176 -21.32 10.83 6.30
N SER A 177 -20.70 10.77 7.48
CA SER A 177 -21.09 9.84 8.53
C SER A 177 -22.52 10.17 9.02
N LYS A 178 -23.38 9.15 9.11
CA LYS A 178 -24.75 9.29 9.64
C LYS A 178 -24.75 9.79 11.09
N ARG A 179 -23.71 9.41 11.86
CA ARG A 179 -23.60 9.74 13.29
C ARG A 179 -23.11 11.17 13.53
N THR A 180 -22.13 11.62 12.75
CA THR A 180 -21.42 12.88 13.02
C THR A 180 -21.78 14.01 12.06
N GLY A 181 -22.41 13.72 10.92
CA GLY A 181 -22.68 14.69 9.85
C GLY A 181 -21.41 15.27 9.21
N LYS A 182 -20.23 14.65 9.48
CA LYS A 182 -18.91 15.04 8.95
C LYS A 182 -18.43 14.02 7.95
N ALA A 183 -17.29 14.28 7.32
CA ALA A 183 -16.62 13.29 6.49
C ALA A 183 -16.42 11.98 7.26
N ILE A 184 -16.58 10.84 6.57
CA ILE A 184 -16.46 9.52 7.18
C ILE A 184 -15.00 9.29 7.58
N SER A 185 -14.76 9.07 8.87
CA SER A 185 -13.47 8.63 9.38
C SER A 185 -13.32 7.12 9.28
N LEU A 186 -12.08 6.61 9.42
CA LEU A 186 -11.84 5.17 9.52
C LEU A 186 -12.63 4.55 10.68
N GLY A 187 -12.69 5.23 11.84
CA GLY A 187 -13.48 4.77 12.98
C GLY A 187 -14.96 4.66 12.65
N ASP A 188 -15.56 5.65 11.96
CA ASP A 188 -16.97 5.60 11.54
C ASP A 188 -17.23 4.41 10.59
N LEU A 189 -16.29 4.11 9.67
CA LEU A 189 -16.39 2.98 8.76
C LEU A 189 -16.38 1.65 9.53
N LEU A 190 -15.45 1.49 10.48
CA LEU A 190 -15.29 0.28 11.27
C LEU A 190 -16.41 0.09 12.33
N ASP A 191 -17.22 1.10 12.60
CA ASP A 191 -18.44 0.98 13.40
C ASP A 191 -19.58 0.35 12.56
N GLU A 192 -19.49 0.41 11.23
CA GLU A 192 -20.55 -0.05 10.32
C GLU A 192 -20.24 -1.41 9.68
N ILE A 193 -18.96 -1.73 9.44
CA ILE A 193 -18.55 -2.96 8.75
C ILE A 193 -17.45 -3.72 9.52
N PRO A 194 -17.38 -5.04 9.38
CA PRO A 194 -16.29 -5.84 9.96
C PRO A 194 -14.93 -5.42 9.43
N VAL A 195 -13.90 -5.46 10.29
CA VAL A 195 -12.51 -5.13 9.92
C VAL A 195 -12.02 -6.00 8.77
N ASP A 196 -12.33 -7.31 8.79
CA ASP A 196 -11.94 -8.25 7.75
C ASP A 196 -12.50 -7.86 6.38
N ALA A 197 -13.75 -7.42 6.34
CA ALA A 197 -14.38 -6.92 5.12
C ALA A 197 -13.69 -5.64 4.64
N ALA A 198 -13.46 -4.67 5.52
CA ALA A 198 -12.76 -3.44 5.18
C ALA A 198 -11.37 -3.74 4.58
N ARG A 199 -10.57 -4.58 5.26
CA ARG A 199 -9.23 -4.97 4.79
C ARG A 199 -9.27 -5.71 3.45
N TRP A 200 -10.21 -6.61 3.27
CA TRP A 200 -10.37 -7.33 2.00
C TRP A 200 -10.67 -6.39 0.85
N PHE A 201 -11.70 -5.56 0.98
CA PHE A 201 -12.14 -4.68 -0.11
C PHE A 201 -11.07 -3.65 -0.47
N PHE A 202 -10.43 -3.00 0.49
CA PHE A 202 -9.36 -2.03 0.22
C PHE A 202 -8.14 -2.66 -0.46
N ASN A 203 -7.84 -3.93 -0.19
CA ASN A 203 -6.73 -4.65 -0.82
C ASN A 203 -7.10 -5.29 -2.16
N SER A 204 -8.39 -5.41 -2.51
CA SER A 204 -8.83 -6.13 -3.71
C SER A 204 -8.58 -5.39 -5.02
N ARG A 205 -8.50 -4.05 -4.98
CA ARG A 205 -8.28 -3.19 -6.15
C ARG A 205 -7.47 -1.94 -5.78
N PRO A 206 -6.19 -2.07 -5.46
CA PRO A 206 -5.39 -0.94 -4.97
C PRO A 206 -5.12 0.11 -6.05
N ASP A 207 -5.07 -0.26 -7.31
CA ASP A 207 -4.66 0.56 -8.47
C ASP A 207 -5.81 1.15 -9.27
N THR A 208 -7.05 0.75 -8.97
CA THR A 208 -8.24 1.21 -9.72
C THR A 208 -9.23 1.93 -8.80
N GLN A 209 -9.96 2.89 -9.37
CA GLN A 209 -11.05 3.53 -8.65
C GLN A 209 -12.10 2.46 -8.29
N MET A 210 -12.39 2.31 -6.99
CA MET A 210 -13.31 1.31 -6.48
C MET A 210 -14.55 1.99 -5.90
N ASP A 211 -15.71 1.49 -6.31
CA ASP A 211 -16.96 1.73 -5.64
C ASP A 211 -17.14 0.65 -4.56
N PHE A 212 -17.06 1.04 -3.30
CA PHE A 212 -17.15 0.14 -2.16
C PHE A 212 -18.56 0.19 -1.56
N ASP A 213 -19.33 -0.86 -1.78
CA ASP A 213 -20.68 -1.01 -1.24
C ASP A 213 -20.63 -1.52 0.21
N LEU A 214 -21.06 -0.66 1.14
CA LEU A 214 -21.12 -0.99 2.56
C LEU A 214 -22.16 -2.08 2.85
N GLY A 215 -23.25 -2.13 2.07
CA GLY A 215 -24.26 -3.18 2.19
C GLY A 215 -23.69 -4.55 1.84
N LEU A 216 -22.91 -4.63 0.74
CA LEU A 216 -22.24 -5.87 0.34
C LEU A 216 -21.24 -6.36 1.40
N ALA A 217 -20.53 -5.44 2.05
CA ALA A 217 -19.50 -5.78 3.04
C ALA A 217 -20.04 -6.47 4.30
N VAL A 218 -21.32 -6.31 4.61
CA VAL A 218 -21.98 -6.94 5.79
C VAL A 218 -22.86 -8.13 5.44
N ARG A 219 -22.99 -8.49 4.16
CA ARG A 219 -23.80 -9.65 3.75
C ARG A 219 -23.17 -10.97 4.15
N GLU A 220 -24.02 -11.88 4.63
CA GLU A 220 -23.63 -13.26 5.01
C GLU A 220 -24.05 -14.26 3.93
N ASP A 221 -23.68 -13.98 2.69
CA ASP A 221 -23.96 -14.84 1.52
C ASP A 221 -22.80 -14.87 0.52
N SER A 222 -22.95 -15.65 -0.55
CA SER A 222 -21.91 -15.88 -1.55
C SER A 222 -21.59 -14.66 -2.42
N GLU A 223 -22.37 -13.59 -2.36
CA GLU A 223 -22.07 -12.36 -3.07
C GLU A 223 -20.99 -11.54 -2.34
N ASN A 224 -20.87 -11.71 -1.01
CA ASN A 224 -19.77 -11.11 -0.24
C ASN A 224 -18.53 -12.02 -0.35
N PRO A 225 -17.45 -11.58 -1.03
CA PRO A 225 -16.25 -12.40 -1.22
C PRO A 225 -15.57 -12.77 0.10
N VAL A 226 -15.67 -11.92 1.11
CA VAL A 226 -15.07 -12.18 2.44
C VAL A 226 -15.80 -13.33 3.11
N TYR A 227 -17.12 -13.23 3.19
CA TYR A 227 -17.94 -14.29 3.75
C TYR A 227 -17.76 -15.61 2.99
N TYR A 228 -17.69 -15.56 1.67
CA TYR A 228 -17.48 -16.74 0.84
C TYR A 228 -16.18 -17.48 1.19
N VAL A 229 -15.07 -16.76 1.31
CA VAL A 229 -13.77 -17.35 1.69
C VAL A 229 -13.79 -17.85 3.14
N GLN A 230 -14.33 -17.08 4.07
CA GLN A 230 -14.45 -17.47 5.48
C GLN A 230 -15.34 -18.70 5.65
N TYR A 231 -16.44 -18.79 4.91
CA TYR A 231 -17.31 -19.95 4.92
C TYR A 231 -16.61 -21.21 4.39
N ALA A 232 -15.86 -21.09 3.29
CA ALA A 232 -15.06 -22.19 2.76
C ALA A 232 -14.04 -22.70 3.80
N HIS A 233 -13.32 -21.77 4.47
CA HIS A 233 -12.40 -22.12 5.54
C HIS A 233 -13.09 -22.81 6.73
N ALA A 234 -14.21 -22.28 7.20
CA ALA A 234 -14.98 -22.87 8.28
C ALA A 234 -15.44 -24.30 7.94
N ARG A 235 -15.85 -24.53 6.68
CA ARG A 235 -16.24 -25.85 6.17
C ARG A 235 -15.07 -26.81 6.13
N ILE A 236 -13.88 -26.40 5.67
CA ILE A 236 -12.65 -27.20 5.70
C ILE A 236 -12.31 -27.60 7.14
N CYS A 237 -12.31 -26.65 8.06
CA CYS A 237 -12.07 -26.93 9.48
C CYS A 237 -13.07 -27.92 10.07
N SER A 238 -14.35 -27.84 9.67
CA SER A 238 -15.38 -28.79 10.11
C SER A 238 -15.15 -30.21 9.56
N VAL A 239 -14.72 -30.33 8.30
CA VAL A 239 -14.35 -31.61 7.70
C VAL A 239 -13.20 -32.26 8.48
N ILE A 240 -12.14 -31.51 8.74
CA ILE A 240 -10.97 -31.99 9.49
C ILE A 240 -11.38 -32.46 10.91
N ARG A 241 -12.18 -31.64 11.62
CA ARG A 241 -12.67 -32.02 12.96
C ARG A 241 -13.54 -33.31 12.95
N ASN A 242 -14.41 -33.44 11.95
CA ASN A 242 -15.26 -34.61 11.84
C ASN A 242 -14.46 -35.90 11.54
N LEU A 243 -13.46 -35.79 10.64
CA LEU A 243 -12.57 -36.94 10.37
C LEU A 243 -11.75 -37.32 11.61
N ALA A 244 -11.27 -36.33 12.38
CA ALA A 244 -10.58 -36.61 13.63
C ALA A 244 -11.49 -37.27 14.66
N ALA A 245 -12.76 -36.88 14.76
CA ALA A 245 -13.76 -37.51 15.63
C ALA A 245 -14.08 -38.96 15.21
N ASP A 246 -14.00 -39.28 13.91
CA ASP A 246 -14.13 -40.62 13.36
C ASP A 246 -12.85 -41.49 13.53
N GLY A 247 -11.82 -40.95 14.18
CA GLY A 247 -10.55 -41.65 14.44
C GLY A 247 -9.52 -41.54 13.31
N HIS A 248 -9.81 -40.76 12.26
CA HIS A 248 -8.85 -40.49 11.18
C HIS A 248 -7.87 -39.42 11.57
N ARG A 249 -6.59 -39.67 11.34
CA ARG A 249 -5.54 -38.69 11.55
C ARG A 249 -5.08 -38.12 10.20
N VAL A 250 -4.88 -36.83 10.12
CA VAL A 250 -4.24 -36.20 8.94
C VAL A 250 -2.82 -36.80 8.81
N PRO A 251 -2.49 -37.48 7.70
CA PRO A 251 -1.16 -38.07 7.51
C PRO A 251 -0.10 -36.99 7.38
N GLY A 252 1.14 -37.32 7.72
CA GLY A 252 2.29 -36.49 7.40
C GLY A 252 2.56 -36.48 5.89
N ALA A 253 3.22 -35.46 5.38
CA ALA A 253 3.50 -35.35 3.94
C ALA A 253 4.29 -36.55 3.37
N ALA A 254 5.14 -37.18 4.19
CA ALA A 254 5.92 -38.37 3.81
C ALA A 254 5.06 -39.67 3.76
N ASP A 255 3.92 -39.63 4.38
CA ASP A 255 3.02 -40.80 4.49
C ASP A 255 1.91 -40.84 3.41
N ILE A 256 1.91 -39.80 2.54
CA ILE A 256 0.92 -39.63 1.48
C ILE A 256 1.36 -40.41 0.24
N ASP A 257 0.55 -41.34 -0.25
CA ASP A 257 0.70 -41.89 -1.60
C ASP A 257 0.03 -40.94 -2.62
N ALA A 258 0.82 -40.06 -3.23
CA ALA A 258 0.33 -39.07 -4.18
C ALA A 258 -0.27 -39.71 -5.45
N SER A 259 0.02 -40.99 -5.76
CA SER A 259 -0.55 -41.68 -6.91
C SER A 259 -2.06 -41.95 -6.78
N LEU A 260 -2.58 -41.90 -5.56
CA LEU A 260 -4.00 -42.03 -5.26
C LEU A 260 -4.80 -40.75 -5.54
N LEU A 261 -4.12 -39.58 -5.65
CA LEU A 261 -4.73 -38.28 -5.90
C LEU A 261 -4.76 -38.01 -7.41
N ASN A 262 -5.68 -38.65 -8.11
CA ASN A 262 -5.67 -38.68 -9.58
C ASN A 262 -6.98 -38.21 -10.25
N THR A 263 -7.97 -37.82 -9.49
CA THR A 263 -9.18 -37.20 -10.06
C THR A 263 -8.90 -35.78 -10.56
N GLU A 264 -9.68 -35.32 -11.53
CA GLU A 264 -9.53 -33.96 -12.06
C GLU A 264 -9.63 -32.91 -10.95
N GLN A 265 -10.58 -33.07 -10.01
CA GLN A 265 -10.84 -32.12 -8.94
C GLN A 265 -9.71 -32.10 -7.89
N GLU A 266 -9.10 -33.25 -7.60
CA GLU A 266 -7.89 -33.33 -6.76
C GLU A 266 -6.72 -32.63 -7.44
N CYS A 267 -6.48 -32.94 -8.71
CA CYS A 267 -5.39 -32.33 -9.48
C CYS A 267 -5.56 -30.81 -9.59
N GLU A 268 -6.76 -30.30 -9.83
CA GLU A 268 -7.05 -28.87 -9.90
C GLU A 268 -6.80 -28.16 -8.54
N LEU A 269 -7.19 -28.79 -7.44
CA LEU A 269 -6.95 -28.24 -6.10
C LEU A 269 -5.45 -28.23 -5.76
N ILE A 270 -4.74 -29.32 -6.07
CA ILE A 270 -3.30 -29.43 -5.85
C ILE A 270 -2.53 -28.38 -6.67
N LYS A 271 -2.88 -28.21 -7.94
CA LYS A 271 -2.27 -27.16 -8.80
C LYS A 271 -2.46 -25.77 -8.21
N GLN A 272 -3.65 -25.46 -7.70
CA GLN A 272 -3.92 -24.16 -7.06
C GLN A 272 -3.08 -23.95 -5.81
N LEU A 273 -2.92 -25.00 -4.97
CA LEU A 273 -2.07 -24.92 -3.79
C LEU A 273 -0.59 -24.78 -4.17
N ALA A 274 -0.14 -25.51 -5.19
CA ALA A 274 1.24 -25.47 -5.67
C ALA A 274 1.60 -24.10 -6.29
N ALA A 275 0.64 -23.39 -6.87
CA ALA A 275 0.84 -22.04 -7.44
C ALA A 275 0.95 -20.93 -6.36
N LEU A 276 0.52 -21.17 -5.13
CA LEU A 276 0.46 -20.15 -4.09
C LEU A 276 1.82 -19.49 -3.78
N PRO A 277 2.95 -20.22 -3.66
CA PRO A 277 4.26 -19.61 -3.41
C PRO A 277 4.66 -18.61 -4.51
N ASP A 278 4.40 -18.95 -5.78
CA ASP A 278 4.72 -18.08 -6.92
C ASP A 278 3.80 -16.84 -6.91
N GLU A 279 2.51 -17.01 -6.62
CA GLU A 279 1.58 -15.87 -6.47
C GLU A 279 1.98 -14.94 -5.32
N MET A 280 2.45 -15.47 -4.20
CA MET A 280 2.99 -14.67 -3.09
C MET A 280 4.25 -13.90 -3.51
N LEU A 281 5.15 -14.53 -4.24
CA LEU A 281 6.35 -13.88 -4.77
C LEU A 281 5.98 -12.75 -5.74
N HIS A 282 5.07 -13.02 -6.67
CA HIS A 282 4.58 -12.02 -7.62
C HIS A 282 3.87 -10.86 -6.92
N ALA A 283 3.04 -11.14 -5.90
CA ALA A 283 2.39 -10.10 -5.09
C ALA A 283 3.42 -9.19 -4.40
N ALA A 284 4.48 -9.78 -3.83
CA ALA A 284 5.55 -9.03 -3.19
C ALA A 284 6.38 -8.20 -4.19
N GLN A 285 6.71 -8.76 -5.35
CA GLN A 285 7.47 -8.07 -6.40
C GLN A 285 6.71 -6.91 -7.02
N SER A 286 5.41 -7.12 -7.31
CA SER A 286 4.54 -6.11 -7.90
C SER A 286 3.93 -5.15 -6.88
N LEU A 287 4.10 -5.39 -5.58
CA LEU A 287 3.46 -4.65 -4.48
C LEU A 287 1.92 -4.65 -4.60
N ASP A 288 1.37 -5.75 -5.09
CA ASP A 288 -0.06 -5.93 -5.37
C ASP A 288 -0.69 -6.99 -4.45
N PRO A 289 -1.30 -6.58 -3.32
CA PRO A 289 -1.94 -7.50 -2.39
C PRO A 289 -3.20 -8.18 -2.96
N SER A 290 -3.80 -7.64 -4.03
CA SER A 290 -5.01 -8.21 -4.66
C SER A 290 -4.79 -9.62 -5.21
N ARG A 291 -3.55 -9.99 -5.52
CA ARG A 291 -3.18 -11.35 -5.94
C ARG A 291 -3.50 -12.39 -4.87
N ILE A 292 -3.25 -12.05 -3.60
CA ILE A 292 -3.57 -12.94 -2.48
C ILE A 292 -5.08 -13.10 -2.32
N ASN A 293 -5.84 -12.00 -2.45
CA ASN A 293 -7.31 -12.07 -2.44
C ASN A 293 -7.83 -12.99 -3.54
N ARG A 294 -7.30 -12.86 -4.77
CA ARG A 294 -7.68 -13.73 -5.91
C ARG A 294 -7.35 -15.20 -5.65
N SER A 295 -6.14 -15.49 -5.19
CA SER A 295 -5.74 -16.86 -4.85
C SER A 295 -6.64 -17.47 -3.79
N ALA A 296 -7.02 -16.72 -2.76
CA ALA A 296 -7.94 -17.16 -1.73
C ALA A 296 -9.35 -17.46 -2.29
N MET A 297 -9.87 -16.58 -3.15
CA MET A 297 -11.16 -16.77 -3.83
C MET A 297 -11.16 -18.01 -4.72
N GLU A 298 -10.10 -18.21 -5.51
CA GLU A 298 -9.97 -19.37 -6.38
C GLU A 298 -9.90 -20.68 -5.59
N LEU A 299 -9.15 -20.69 -4.50
CA LEU A 299 -9.06 -21.85 -3.60
C LEU A 299 -10.43 -22.15 -2.97
N ALA A 300 -11.13 -21.12 -2.48
CA ALA A 300 -12.46 -21.25 -1.91
C ALA A 300 -13.50 -21.78 -2.93
N ALA A 301 -13.34 -21.45 -4.21
CA ALA A 301 -14.21 -21.93 -5.29
C ALA A 301 -13.90 -23.38 -5.72
N ARG A 302 -12.63 -23.83 -5.63
CA ARG A 302 -12.24 -25.19 -5.99
C ARG A 302 -12.59 -26.21 -4.91
N PHE A 303 -12.49 -25.83 -3.63
CA PHE A 303 -12.76 -26.75 -2.53
C PHE A 303 -14.16 -27.41 -2.55
N PRO A 304 -15.27 -26.70 -2.76
CA PRO A 304 -16.59 -27.34 -2.85
C PRO A 304 -16.71 -28.33 -4.01
N ARG A 305 -16.06 -28.09 -5.14
CA ARG A 305 -16.03 -29.00 -6.29
C ARG A 305 -15.32 -30.29 -5.94
N PHE A 306 -14.14 -30.18 -5.34
CA PHE A 306 -13.39 -31.31 -4.79
C PHE A 306 -14.23 -32.08 -3.76
N TYR A 307 -14.79 -31.41 -2.76
CA TYR A 307 -15.54 -32.01 -1.69
C TYR A 307 -16.81 -32.78 -2.17
N THR A 308 -17.41 -32.28 -3.26
CA THR A 308 -18.60 -32.94 -3.85
C THR A 308 -18.21 -34.12 -4.71
N ALA A 309 -17.11 -34.06 -5.45
CA ALA A 309 -16.68 -35.13 -6.34
C ALA A 309 -15.93 -36.26 -5.60
N CYS A 310 -15.16 -35.92 -4.57
CA CYS A 310 -14.32 -36.85 -3.84
C CYS A 310 -14.93 -37.16 -2.46
N ARG A 311 -15.36 -38.39 -2.23
CA ARG A 311 -15.87 -38.79 -0.93
C ARG A 311 -14.74 -38.85 0.10
N LEU A 312 -14.81 -38.02 1.11
CA LEU A 312 -13.85 -38.00 2.23
C LEU A 312 -14.28 -38.89 3.41
N ARG A 313 -15.55 -39.25 3.46
CA ARG A 313 -16.12 -40.14 4.47
C ARG A 313 -16.73 -41.37 3.81
N GLY A 314 -16.42 -42.56 4.33
CA GLY A 314 -17.03 -43.80 3.86
C GLY A 314 -16.56 -44.27 2.48
N ALA A 315 -15.35 -43.85 2.05
CA ALA A 315 -14.62 -44.54 1.01
C ALA A 315 -14.08 -45.85 1.63
N ALA A 316 -14.61 -46.98 1.18
CA ALA A 316 -14.12 -48.29 1.58
C ALA A 316 -12.79 -48.61 0.93
#